data_50e8f04dc9a0414fcb552e44a8b4fab6
#
_entry.id   50e8f04dc9a0414fcb552e44a8b4fab6
#
_cell.length_a   1.000
_cell.length_b   1.000
_cell.length_c   1.000
_cell.angle_alpha   90.00
_cell.angle_beta   90.00
_cell.angle_gamma   90.00
#
_symmetry.space_group_name_H-M   'P 1'
#
loop_
_entity.id
_entity.type
_entity.pdbx_description
1 polymer ?
#
loop_
_entity_poly.entity_id
_entity_poly.type
_entity_poly.pdbx_seq_one_letter_code
_entity_poly.pdbx_strand_id
1 'polypeptide(L)'
;TICDLKTSGKALADFPESIDFYNYWLQASIYCKLVYENLPEEKKDYDILFKFVVIDRYNQVYPFDVSQSTLANWAEEFGNVISKAAYHYTNNNYKLPYEFITGKVVL
;
A
#
# COMPACT_ATOMS: atom_id res chain seq x y z
N THR A 1 -8.79 -3.90 -13.35
CA THR A 1 -9.16 -3.76 -11.93
C THR A 1 -8.47 -4.82 -11.09
N ILE A 2 -7.87 -4.39 -9.99
CA ILE A 2 -7.32 -5.28 -8.98
C ILE A 2 -8.33 -5.40 -7.85
N CYS A 3 -8.69 -6.62 -7.49
CA CYS A 3 -9.56 -6.90 -6.35
C CYS A 3 -8.75 -7.65 -5.30
N ASP A 4 -8.64 -7.09 -4.10
CA ASP A 4 -7.97 -7.71 -2.97
C ASP A 4 -9.03 -8.16 -1.97
N LEU A 5 -9.13 -9.47 -1.76
CA LEU A 5 -10.09 -10.06 -0.84
C LEU A 5 -9.53 -10.05 0.58
N LYS A 6 -10.25 -9.41 1.49
CA LYS A 6 -9.89 -9.34 2.91
C LYS A 6 -11.01 -9.91 3.78
N THR A 7 -10.65 -10.64 4.81
CA THR A 7 -11.58 -11.02 5.88
C THR A 7 -11.29 -10.14 7.09
N SER A 8 -12.34 -9.74 7.82
CA SER A 8 -12.19 -8.87 8.98
C SER A 8 -12.97 -9.45 10.17
N GLY A 9 -12.34 -9.45 11.34
CA GLY A 9 -13.00 -9.75 12.59
C GLY A 9 -13.84 -8.59 13.15
N LYS A 10 -13.80 -7.44 12.49
CA LYS A 10 -14.53 -6.23 12.87
C LYS A 10 -15.72 -6.01 11.94
N ALA A 11 -16.58 -5.03 12.26
CA ALA A 11 -17.65 -4.60 11.37
C ALA A 11 -17.07 -3.92 10.13
N LEU A 12 -17.81 -3.93 9.02
CA LEU A 12 -17.39 -3.30 7.77
C LEU A 12 -17.04 -1.81 7.93
N ALA A 13 -17.79 -1.09 8.79
CA ALA A 13 -17.57 0.33 9.04
C ALA A 13 -16.18 0.62 9.62
N ASP A 14 -15.55 -0.35 10.27
CA ASP A 14 -14.23 -0.20 10.91
C ASP A 14 -13.09 -0.60 9.98
N PHE A 15 -13.38 -1.09 8.78
CA PHE A 15 -12.34 -1.52 7.83
C PHE A 15 -11.36 -0.41 7.47
N PRO A 16 -11.78 0.85 7.26
CA PRO A 16 -10.83 1.92 6.91
C PRO A 16 -9.65 2.06 7.88
N GLU A 17 -9.86 1.81 9.17
CA GLU A 17 -8.79 1.83 10.16
C GLU A 17 -7.77 0.71 9.94
N SER A 18 -8.22 -0.42 9.42
CA SER A 18 -7.36 -1.58 9.16
C SER A 18 -6.36 -1.33 8.03
N ILE A 19 -6.66 -0.39 7.13
CA ILE A 19 -5.78 -0.06 6.00
C ILE A 19 -4.43 0.43 6.52
N ASP A 20 -4.44 1.33 7.50
CA ASP A 20 -3.21 1.83 8.11
C ASP A 20 -2.63 0.85 9.13
N PHE A 21 -3.47 0.27 9.97
CA PHE A 21 -3.04 -0.62 11.05
C PHE A 21 -2.29 -1.85 10.53
N TYR A 22 -2.78 -2.47 9.44
CA TYR A 22 -2.16 -3.66 8.83
C TYR A 22 -1.31 -3.34 7.60
N ASN A 23 -1.09 -2.07 7.30
CA ASN A 23 -0.34 -1.64 6.11
C ASN A 23 -0.94 -2.18 4.80
N TYR A 24 -2.26 -2.26 4.69
CA TYR A 24 -2.92 -2.71 3.45
C TYR A 24 -2.67 -1.74 2.29
N TRP A 25 -2.46 -0.46 2.60
CA TRP A 25 -2.07 0.55 1.60
C TRP A 25 -0.75 0.17 0.92
N LEU A 26 0.19 -0.41 1.67
CA LEU A 26 1.48 -0.86 1.12
C LEU A 26 1.29 -2.03 0.16
N GLN A 27 0.46 -3.02 0.55
CA GLN A 27 0.11 -4.13 -0.33
C GLN A 27 -0.55 -3.63 -1.62
N ALA A 28 -1.50 -2.70 -1.52
CA ALA A 28 -2.17 -2.13 -2.68
C ALA A 28 -1.19 -1.46 -3.62
N SER A 29 -0.24 -0.69 -3.09
CA SER A 29 0.81 -0.03 -3.88
C SER A 29 1.70 -1.03 -4.60
N ILE A 30 2.10 -2.10 -3.90
CA ILE A 30 2.93 -3.16 -4.48
C ILE A 30 2.17 -3.86 -5.62
N TYR A 31 0.90 -4.20 -5.41
CA TYR A 31 0.09 -4.88 -6.43
C TYR A 31 -0.12 -4.00 -7.66
N CYS A 32 -0.41 -2.72 -7.47
CA CYS A 32 -0.54 -1.78 -8.58
C CYS A 32 0.75 -1.68 -9.39
N LYS A 33 1.89 -1.60 -8.72
CA LYS A 33 3.20 -1.52 -9.38
C LYS A 33 3.49 -2.79 -10.18
N LEU A 34 3.26 -3.96 -9.59
CA LEU A 34 3.50 -5.24 -10.26
C LEU A 34 2.60 -5.41 -11.49
N VAL A 35 1.33 -5.02 -11.40
CA VAL A 35 0.42 -5.08 -12.54
C VAL A 35 0.88 -4.12 -13.63
N TYR A 36 1.20 -2.87 -13.27
CA TYR A 36 1.67 -1.88 -14.25
C TYR A 36 2.91 -2.35 -15.00
N GLU A 37 3.91 -2.87 -14.28
CA GLU A 37 5.16 -3.35 -14.91
C GLU A 37 4.94 -4.51 -15.88
N ASN A 38 3.87 -5.25 -15.71
CA ASN A 38 3.55 -6.42 -16.54
C ASN A 38 2.47 -6.14 -17.59
N LEU A 39 1.95 -4.90 -17.69
CA LEU A 39 1.01 -4.54 -18.74
C LEU A 39 1.73 -4.41 -20.07
N PRO A 40 1.06 -4.80 -21.22
CA PRO A 40 1.56 -4.45 -22.54
C PRO A 40 1.67 -2.93 -22.72
N GLU A 41 2.63 -2.47 -23.52
CA GLU A 41 2.84 -1.03 -23.74
C GLU A 41 1.57 -0.30 -24.19
N GLU A 42 0.76 -0.93 -25.04
CA GLU A 42 -0.50 -0.34 -25.53
C GLU A 42 -1.55 -0.16 -24.44
N LYS A 43 -1.37 -0.80 -23.28
CA LYS A 43 -2.31 -0.72 -22.14
C LYS A 43 -1.78 0.09 -20.96
N LYS A 44 -0.55 0.57 -21.02
CA LYS A 44 0.04 1.34 -19.91
C LYS A 44 -0.59 2.72 -19.70
N ASP A 45 -1.32 3.22 -20.68
CA ASP A 45 -2.06 4.48 -20.56
C ASP A 45 -3.39 4.35 -19.80
N TYR A 46 -3.85 3.12 -19.54
CA TYR A 46 -5.09 2.90 -18.79
C TYR A 46 -4.82 3.01 -17.29
N ASP A 47 -5.80 3.59 -16.59
CA ASP A 47 -5.76 3.63 -15.13
C ASP A 47 -5.94 2.24 -14.54
N ILE A 48 -5.16 1.94 -13.51
CA ILE A 48 -5.36 0.74 -12.71
C ILE A 48 -6.39 1.08 -11.64
N LEU A 49 -7.49 0.33 -11.64
CA LEU A 49 -8.53 0.44 -10.62
C LEU A 49 -8.27 -0.57 -9.52
N PHE A 50 -8.45 -0.15 -8.28
CA PHE A 50 -8.23 -1.01 -7.12
C PHE A 50 -9.42 -0.99 -6.18
N LYS A 51 -9.77 -2.15 -5.65
CA LYS A 51 -10.80 -2.27 -4.61
C LYS A 51 -10.43 -3.35 -3.60
N PHE A 52 -10.81 -3.12 -2.35
CA PHE A 52 -10.82 -4.14 -1.32
C PHE A 52 -12.22 -4.73 -1.25
N VAL A 53 -12.33 -6.04 -1.41
CA VAL A 53 -13.59 -6.76 -1.19
C VAL A 53 -13.51 -7.37 0.20
N VAL A 54 -14.29 -6.86 1.14
CA VAL A 54 -14.18 -7.20 2.56
C VAL A 54 -15.37 -8.03 3.01
N ILE A 55 -15.08 -9.14 3.68
CA ILE A 55 -16.08 -9.99 4.33
C ILE A 55 -15.87 -9.83 5.83
N ASP A 56 -16.91 -9.38 6.55
CA ASP A 56 -16.83 -9.20 7.99
C ASP A 56 -17.23 -10.48 8.76
N ARG A 57 -17.16 -10.40 10.09
CA ARG A 57 -17.53 -11.52 10.96
C ARG A 57 -19.02 -11.90 10.92
N TYR A 58 -19.87 -11.04 10.33
CA TYR A 58 -21.30 -11.30 10.14
C TYR A 58 -21.63 -11.80 8.75
N ASN A 59 -20.62 -12.21 7.97
CA ASN A 59 -20.74 -12.63 6.57
C ASN A 59 -21.33 -11.57 5.64
N GLN A 60 -21.16 -10.30 6.00
CA GLN A 60 -21.48 -9.18 5.11
C GLN A 60 -20.31 -8.91 4.20
N VAL A 61 -20.58 -8.60 2.94
CA VAL A 61 -19.57 -8.35 1.92
C VAL A 61 -19.74 -6.94 1.40
N TYR A 62 -18.64 -6.20 1.30
CA TYR A 62 -18.66 -4.86 0.73
C TYR A 62 -17.40 -4.59 -0.10
N PRO A 63 -17.55 -4.05 -1.33
CA PRO A 63 -16.42 -3.62 -2.14
C PRO A 63 -16.07 -2.15 -1.82
N PHE A 64 -14.88 -1.92 -1.28
CA PHE A 64 -14.36 -0.58 -1.05
C PHE A 64 -13.51 -0.15 -2.24
N ASP A 65 -14.00 0.81 -3.01
CA ASP A 65 -13.23 1.38 -4.12
C ASP A 65 -12.18 2.35 -3.56
N VAL A 66 -10.98 2.29 -4.13
CA VAL A 66 -9.91 3.21 -3.78
C VAL A 66 -9.78 4.24 -4.90
N SER A 67 -9.85 5.52 -4.55
CA SER A 67 -9.74 6.59 -5.55
C SER A 67 -8.35 6.67 -6.16
N GLN A 68 -8.24 7.21 -7.37
CA GLN A 68 -6.95 7.38 -8.04
C GLN A 68 -6.03 8.33 -7.26
N SER A 69 -6.58 9.37 -6.62
CA SER A 69 -5.80 10.27 -5.79
C SER A 69 -5.23 9.56 -4.55
N THR A 70 -5.99 8.68 -3.92
CA THR A 70 -5.51 7.86 -2.80
C THR A 70 -4.42 6.90 -3.26
N LEU A 71 -4.61 6.23 -4.39
CA LEU A 71 -3.57 5.35 -4.94
C LEU A 71 -2.28 6.10 -5.25
N ALA A 72 -2.38 7.32 -5.78
CA ALA A 72 -1.22 8.16 -6.05
C ALA A 72 -0.48 8.53 -4.76
N ASN A 73 -1.21 8.90 -3.70
CA ASN A 73 -0.61 9.21 -2.39
C ASN A 73 0.08 7.99 -1.79
N TRP A 74 -0.53 6.82 -1.89
CA TRP A 74 0.07 5.59 -1.41
C TRP A 74 1.32 5.21 -2.20
N ALA A 75 1.31 5.43 -3.51
CA ALA A 75 2.48 5.19 -4.36
C ALA A 75 3.66 6.08 -3.96
N GLU A 76 3.41 7.33 -3.61
CA GLU A 76 4.43 8.25 -3.11
C GLU A 76 5.02 7.77 -1.79
N GLU A 77 4.17 7.39 -0.83
CA GLU A 77 4.61 6.82 0.45
C GLU A 77 5.39 5.52 0.25
N PHE A 78 4.96 4.67 -0.67
CA PHE A 78 5.67 3.45 -1.04
C PHE A 78 7.07 3.76 -1.57
N GLY A 79 7.21 4.80 -2.40
CA GLY A 79 8.50 5.27 -2.90
C GLY A 79 9.44 5.67 -1.76
N ASN A 80 8.91 6.36 -0.74
CA ASN A 80 9.68 6.73 0.44
C ASN A 80 10.15 5.51 1.24
N VAL A 81 9.27 4.52 1.43
CA VAL A 81 9.62 3.26 2.11
C VAL A 81 10.71 2.51 1.36
N ILE A 82 10.59 2.39 0.05
CA ILE A 82 11.58 1.71 -0.80
C ILE A 82 12.92 2.43 -0.75
N SER A 83 12.93 3.76 -0.77
CA SER A 83 14.17 4.55 -0.70
C SER A 83 14.89 4.32 0.62
N LYS A 84 14.15 4.27 1.73
CA LYS A 84 14.72 3.97 3.05
C LYS A 84 15.27 2.54 3.13
N ALA A 85 14.53 1.57 2.59
CA ALA A 85 14.95 0.18 2.55
C ALA A 85 16.23 0.02 1.70
N ALA A 86 16.29 0.69 0.54
CA ALA A 86 17.47 0.68 -0.33
C ALA A 86 18.68 1.30 0.37
N TYR A 87 18.49 2.38 1.13
CA TYR A 87 19.56 3.00 1.91
C TYR A 87 20.14 2.03 2.94
N HIS A 88 19.28 1.37 3.72
CA HIS A 88 19.73 0.39 4.71
C HIS A 88 20.46 -0.78 4.05
N TYR A 89 19.95 -1.27 2.94
CA TYR A 89 20.56 -2.37 2.20
C TYR A 89 21.95 -1.98 1.67
N THR A 90 22.04 -0.80 1.02
CA THR A 90 23.30 -0.34 0.43
C THR A 90 24.37 -0.11 1.48
N ASN A 91 24.00 0.43 2.66
CA ASN A 91 24.93 0.75 3.73
C ASN A 91 25.11 -0.41 4.72
N ASN A 92 24.41 -1.53 4.51
CA ASN A 92 24.43 -2.70 5.39
C ASN A 92 24.27 -2.33 6.88
N ASN A 93 23.35 -1.41 7.16
CA ASN A 93 23.11 -0.89 8.49
C ASN A 93 21.60 -0.92 8.79
N TYR A 94 21.20 -1.83 9.65
CA TYR A 94 19.79 -2.07 10.02
C TYR A 94 19.51 -1.81 11.50
N LYS A 95 20.51 -1.28 12.24
CA LYS A 95 20.42 -1.15 13.70
C LYS A 95 19.65 0.09 14.15
N LEU A 96 19.67 1.15 13.32
CA LEU A 96 19.03 2.43 13.63
C LEU A 96 18.03 2.79 12.54
N PRO A 97 16.94 3.49 12.90
CA PRO A 97 16.05 4.08 11.90
C PRO A 97 16.80 5.03 10.97
N TYR A 98 16.25 5.21 9.77
CA TYR A 98 16.84 6.03 8.71
C TYR A 98 17.20 7.44 9.18
N GLU A 99 16.31 8.08 9.95
CA GLU A 99 16.48 9.45 10.44
C GLU A 99 17.70 9.58 11.37
N PHE A 100 17.97 8.55 12.17
CA PHE A 100 19.14 8.53 13.06
C PHE A 100 20.45 8.33 12.30
N ILE A 101 20.42 7.51 11.23
CA ILE A 101 21.61 7.24 10.40
C ILE A 101 22.01 8.48 9.62
N THR A 102 21.02 9.23 9.11
CA THR A 102 21.26 10.44 8.32
C THR A 102 21.45 11.69 9.13
N GLY A 103 21.36 11.59 10.47
CA GLY A 103 21.56 12.73 11.37
C GLY A 103 20.45 13.77 11.36
N LYS A 104 19.22 13.38 10.95
CA LYS A 104 18.07 14.28 10.83
C LYS A 104 17.21 14.38 12.08
N VAL A 105 17.59 13.69 13.16
CA VAL A 105 16.83 13.74 14.41
C VAL A 105 17.25 14.98 15.21
N VAL A 106 16.27 15.85 15.46
CA VAL A 106 16.44 17.06 16.26
C VAL A 106 15.40 17.05 17.37
N LEU A 107 15.84 17.24 18.59
CA LEU A 107 14.94 17.31 19.75
C LEU A 107 14.45 18.73 20.02
#